data_d82e47f8d63feffdf77c827e973d0690
#
_entry.id   d82e47f8d63feffdf77c827e973d0690
#
_cell.length_a   1.000
_cell.length_b   1.000
_cell.length_c   1.000
_cell.angle_alpha   90.00
_cell.angle_beta   90.00
_cell.angle_gamma   90.00
#
_symmetry.space_group_name_H-M   'P 1'
#
loop_
_entity.id
_entity.type
_entity.pdbx_description
1 polymer ?
#
loop_
_entity_poly.entity_id
_entity_poly.type
_entity_poly.pdbx_seq_one_letter_code
_entity_poly.pdbx_strand_id
1 'polypeptide(L)'
;EIVAKVNPQKGYIVTNHNDTIHGVIDYRGDSKNAYICMFRADEEQAFKKYTPQEIKGYRLADGGIYYITRTFPVNGEEKTFFAEFLLEGAISLFHHMEEGIDYFYFVDEEGKVSVVKDTHENDDRSKYRTLVEINRIKREGMNEGVQLFSKSPKTVDKLWESNCEPSRLMKLTKEYVEEFCPSSGECIEYWYNEKKSALVKTRFRIEAGMLSGKFKIEKADNRPNSSVSTPQIGVGVDFLFPRFNKNISMQALVQLSHWDMKEPRTGLNVTTPDYYKMKFTMGELSIGPAYRFF
;
A
#
# COMPACT_ATOMS: atom_id res chain seq x y z
N GLU A 1 22.25 -13.14 -12.32
CA GLU A 1 21.43 -13.45 -11.10
C GLU A 1 20.54 -12.26 -10.80
N ILE A 2 19.23 -12.45 -10.96
CA ILE A 2 18.25 -11.47 -10.51
C ILE A 2 18.21 -11.60 -8.99
N VAL A 3 18.87 -10.70 -8.28
CA VAL A 3 18.76 -10.60 -6.83
C VAL A 3 17.30 -10.27 -6.51
N ALA A 4 16.57 -11.22 -5.97
CA ALA A 4 15.20 -11.02 -5.55
C ALA A 4 15.16 -9.86 -4.55
N LYS A 5 14.42 -8.80 -4.88
CA LYS A 5 14.32 -7.59 -4.05
C LYS A 5 13.76 -7.98 -2.68
N VAL A 6 14.58 -7.88 -1.64
CA VAL A 6 14.20 -8.14 -0.26
C VAL A 6 13.37 -6.96 0.25
N ASN A 7 12.24 -7.25 0.93
CA ASN A 7 11.40 -6.24 1.59
C ASN A 7 11.38 -6.50 3.11
N PRO A 8 12.47 -6.14 3.83
CA PRO A 8 12.60 -6.44 5.24
C PRO A 8 11.66 -5.59 6.08
N GLN A 9 10.88 -6.23 6.95
CA GLN A 9 10.00 -5.59 7.91
C GLN A 9 10.24 -6.18 9.30
N LYS A 10 10.23 -5.35 10.33
CA LYS A 10 10.29 -5.83 11.72
C LYS A 10 9.09 -6.71 12.00
N GLY A 11 9.29 -7.73 12.81
CA GLY A 11 8.23 -8.66 13.18
C GLY A 11 8.70 -9.71 14.16
N TYR A 12 7.90 -10.74 14.31
CA TYR A 12 8.24 -11.89 15.14
C TYR A 12 7.63 -13.17 14.57
N ILE A 13 8.23 -14.29 14.90
CA ILE A 13 7.67 -15.62 14.68
C ILE A 13 7.23 -16.22 16.02
N VAL A 14 6.22 -17.08 15.98
CA VAL A 14 5.77 -17.90 17.13
C VAL A 14 6.12 -19.34 16.82
N THR A 15 7.00 -19.92 17.62
CA THR A 15 7.44 -21.30 17.45
C THR A 15 6.34 -22.30 17.84
N ASN A 16 6.52 -23.58 17.49
CA ASN A 16 5.60 -24.63 17.91
C ASN A 16 5.55 -24.84 19.44
N HIS A 17 6.56 -24.33 20.17
CA HIS A 17 6.62 -24.35 21.65
C HIS A 17 6.00 -23.10 22.31
N ASN A 18 5.37 -22.22 21.53
CA ASN A 18 4.80 -20.92 21.94
C ASN A 18 5.85 -19.85 22.29
N ASP A 19 7.10 -20.03 21.92
CA ASP A 19 8.11 -18.99 22.10
C ASP A 19 7.97 -17.93 21.02
N THR A 20 8.06 -16.67 21.41
CA THR A 20 8.06 -15.54 20.48
C THR A 20 9.50 -15.09 20.24
N ILE A 21 9.93 -15.11 18.99
CA ILE A 21 11.26 -14.65 18.58
C ILE A 21 11.12 -13.41 17.70
N HIS A 22 11.60 -12.28 18.20
CA HIS A 22 11.60 -11.01 17.47
C HIS A 22 12.74 -10.95 16.46
N GLY A 23 12.50 -10.26 15.33
CA GLY A 23 13.51 -10.10 14.28
C GLY A 23 12.96 -9.38 13.05
N VAL A 24 13.41 -9.81 11.90
CA VAL A 24 13.08 -9.22 10.60
C VAL A 24 12.49 -10.28 9.67
N ILE A 25 11.38 -9.96 9.04
CA ILE A 25 10.65 -10.79 8.08
C ILE A 25 10.82 -10.18 6.69
N ASP A 26 11.19 -10.98 5.68
CA ASP A 26 11.18 -10.57 4.28
C ASP A 26 9.77 -10.74 3.71
N TYR A 27 9.00 -9.65 3.70
CA TYR A 27 7.61 -9.67 3.21
C TYR A 27 7.57 -9.66 1.67
N ARG A 28 7.06 -10.73 1.08
CA ARG A 28 7.04 -10.97 -0.37
C ARG A 28 5.65 -10.91 -1.02
N GLY A 29 4.64 -10.47 -0.26
CA GLY A 29 3.24 -10.43 -0.67
C GLY A 29 2.45 -11.67 -0.27
N ASP A 30 1.12 -11.54 -0.21
CA ASP A 30 0.22 -12.48 0.47
C ASP A 30 0.33 -13.93 -0.02
N SER A 31 0.34 -14.15 -1.33
CA SER A 31 0.41 -15.51 -1.89
C SER A 31 1.69 -16.27 -1.52
N LYS A 32 2.86 -15.59 -1.45
CA LYS A 32 4.13 -16.22 -1.06
C LYS A 32 4.24 -16.39 0.44
N ASN A 33 3.79 -15.38 1.18
CA ASN A 33 3.82 -15.35 2.63
C ASN A 33 2.86 -16.37 3.25
N ALA A 34 1.84 -16.81 2.53
CA ALA A 34 0.97 -17.89 2.97
C ALA A 34 1.68 -19.24 3.09
N TYR A 35 2.77 -19.47 2.37
CA TYR A 35 3.46 -20.76 2.37
C TYR A 35 4.88 -20.72 2.95
N ILE A 36 5.49 -19.53 2.98
CA ILE A 36 6.88 -19.37 3.39
C ILE A 36 7.03 -18.07 4.18
N CYS A 37 7.54 -18.19 5.41
CA CYS A 37 8.05 -17.07 6.19
C CYS A 37 9.58 -17.03 6.09
N MET A 38 10.14 -15.97 5.50
CA MET A 38 11.57 -15.72 5.50
C MET A 38 11.91 -14.82 6.69
N PHE A 39 12.56 -15.37 7.70
CA PHE A 39 12.83 -14.70 8.97
C PHE A 39 14.32 -14.73 9.34
N ARG A 40 14.81 -13.69 9.99
CA ARG A 40 16.09 -13.64 10.67
C ARG A 40 15.95 -12.93 12.02
N ALA A 41 16.61 -13.47 13.05
CA ALA A 41 16.56 -12.88 14.39
C ALA A 41 17.44 -11.64 14.52
N ASP A 42 18.53 -11.59 13.74
CA ASP A 42 19.50 -10.51 13.71
C ASP A 42 19.70 -9.98 12.28
N GLU A 43 19.97 -8.68 12.14
CA GLU A 43 20.21 -8.05 10.83
C GLU A 43 21.48 -8.59 10.12
N GLU A 44 22.45 -9.08 10.88
CA GLU A 44 23.69 -9.67 10.35
C GLU A 44 23.51 -11.11 9.86
N GLN A 45 22.41 -11.77 10.22
CA GLN A 45 22.14 -13.16 9.85
C GLN A 45 21.46 -13.27 8.47
N ALA A 46 21.68 -14.39 7.80
CA ALA A 46 20.92 -14.73 6.61
C ALA A 46 19.47 -15.08 6.95
N PHE A 47 18.55 -14.78 6.05
CA PHE A 47 17.16 -15.18 6.20
C PHE A 47 17.02 -16.70 6.18
N LYS A 48 16.39 -17.25 7.20
CA LYS A 48 15.97 -18.62 7.28
C LYS A 48 14.53 -18.77 6.81
N LYS A 49 14.26 -19.81 6.03
CA LYS A 49 12.94 -20.18 5.56
C LYS A 49 12.22 -20.98 6.65
N TYR A 50 10.97 -20.61 6.94
CA TYR A 50 10.06 -21.36 7.79
C TYR A 50 8.79 -21.69 7.03
N THR A 51 8.30 -22.91 7.21
CA THR A 51 7.05 -23.43 6.64
C THR A 51 5.96 -23.49 7.72
N PRO A 52 4.67 -23.66 7.35
CA PRO A 52 3.58 -23.77 8.32
C PRO A 52 3.71 -24.94 9.31
N GLN A 53 4.50 -25.99 9.00
CA GLN A 53 4.75 -27.11 9.91
C GLN A 53 5.80 -26.77 10.98
N GLU A 54 6.67 -25.79 10.73
CA GLU A 54 7.81 -25.47 11.58
C GLU A 54 7.51 -24.38 12.62
N ILE A 55 6.52 -23.53 12.35
CA ILE A 55 6.11 -22.46 13.26
C ILE A 55 4.59 -22.33 13.32
N LYS A 56 4.05 -21.87 14.46
CA LYS A 56 2.61 -21.61 14.64
C LYS A 56 2.12 -20.40 13.86
N GLY A 57 3.00 -19.45 13.61
CA GLY A 57 2.64 -18.22 12.89
C GLY A 57 3.71 -17.16 13.00
N TYR A 58 3.43 -16.02 12.43
CA TYR A 58 4.29 -14.85 12.47
C TYR A 58 3.48 -13.56 12.29
N ARG A 59 3.99 -12.46 12.83
CA ARG A 59 3.33 -11.16 12.71
C ARG A 59 4.34 -10.08 12.35
N LEU A 60 3.94 -9.18 11.46
CA LEU A 60 4.67 -7.95 11.19
C LEU A 60 4.49 -6.98 12.38
N ALA A 61 5.54 -6.23 12.75
CA ALA A 61 5.48 -5.29 13.86
C ALA A 61 4.50 -4.13 13.61
N ASP A 62 4.29 -3.31 14.65
CA ASP A 62 3.42 -2.14 14.61
C ASP A 62 1.95 -2.46 14.26
N GLY A 63 1.45 -3.59 14.76
CA GLY A 63 0.10 -4.06 14.47
C GLY A 63 -0.09 -4.60 13.05
N GLY A 64 0.99 -4.97 12.36
CA GLY A 64 0.98 -5.51 11.02
C GLY A 64 0.27 -6.85 10.87
N ILE A 65 0.20 -7.34 9.63
CA ILE A 65 -0.51 -8.58 9.25
C ILE A 65 -0.07 -9.74 10.16
N TYR A 66 -1.04 -10.46 10.68
CA TYR A 66 -0.84 -11.63 11.53
C TYR A 66 -1.19 -12.90 10.76
N TYR A 67 -0.21 -13.75 10.54
CA TYR A 67 -0.36 -15.03 9.89
C TYR A 67 -0.29 -16.18 10.90
N ILE A 68 -1.28 -17.07 10.87
CA ILE A 68 -1.34 -18.25 11.75
C ILE A 68 -1.41 -19.51 10.88
N THR A 69 -0.67 -20.55 11.27
CA THR A 69 -0.76 -21.87 10.65
C THR A 69 -2.14 -22.45 10.83
N ARG A 70 -2.81 -22.75 9.73
CA ARG A 70 -4.12 -23.42 9.69
C ARG A 70 -4.17 -24.41 8.54
N THR A 71 -5.03 -25.40 8.70
CA THR A 71 -5.40 -26.34 7.64
C THR A 71 -6.84 -26.06 7.27
N PHE A 72 -7.05 -25.70 6.01
CA PHE A 72 -8.38 -25.34 5.49
C PHE A 72 -8.58 -25.92 4.09
N PRO A 73 -9.86 -26.12 3.67
CA PRO A 73 -10.16 -26.57 2.33
C PRO A 73 -9.89 -25.47 1.29
N VAL A 74 -9.08 -25.81 0.29
CA VAL A 74 -8.80 -24.97 -0.88
C VAL A 74 -9.06 -25.81 -2.13
N ASN A 75 -10.01 -25.41 -2.98
CA ASN A 75 -10.40 -26.15 -4.17
C ASN A 75 -10.80 -27.64 -3.89
N GLY A 76 -11.37 -27.90 -2.70
CA GLY A 76 -11.80 -29.24 -2.30
C GLY A 76 -10.71 -30.13 -1.68
N GLU A 77 -9.50 -29.62 -1.51
CA GLU A 77 -8.39 -30.29 -0.86
C GLU A 77 -7.99 -29.59 0.42
N GLU A 78 -7.68 -30.35 1.47
CA GLU A 78 -7.14 -29.80 2.72
C GLU A 78 -5.68 -29.35 2.51
N LYS A 79 -5.41 -28.07 2.71
CA LYS A 79 -4.07 -27.49 2.62
C LYS A 79 -3.69 -26.81 3.91
N THR A 80 -2.43 -26.97 4.31
CA THR A 80 -1.85 -26.29 5.47
C THR A 80 -1.02 -25.09 5.01
N PHE A 81 -1.36 -23.91 5.50
CA PHE A 81 -0.72 -22.66 5.15
C PHE A 81 -0.78 -21.64 6.30
N PHE A 82 -0.09 -20.55 6.16
CA PHE A 82 -0.22 -19.37 7.02
C PHE A 82 -1.42 -18.56 6.58
N ALA A 83 -2.56 -18.73 7.25
CA ALA A 83 -3.76 -17.91 7.02
C ALA A 83 -3.62 -16.53 7.70
N GLU A 84 -4.01 -15.48 7.04
CA GLU A 84 -4.13 -14.16 7.64
C GLU A 84 -5.25 -14.18 8.68
N PHE A 85 -4.94 -13.86 9.95
CA PHE A 85 -5.91 -13.83 11.03
C PHE A 85 -6.52 -12.43 11.13
N LEU A 86 -7.80 -12.33 10.85
CA LEU A 86 -8.51 -11.05 10.78
C LEU A 86 -9.25 -10.74 12.09
N LEU A 87 -9.96 -11.72 12.62
CA LEU A 87 -10.84 -11.56 13.79
C LEU A 87 -10.82 -12.80 14.65
N GLU A 88 -10.70 -12.64 15.95
CA GLU A 88 -10.86 -13.67 16.97
C GLU A 88 -12.11 -13.42 17.79
N GLY A 89 -12.96 -14.44 17.98
CA GLY A 89 -14.18 -14.37 18.75
C GLY A 89 -14.96 -15.68 18.66
N ALA A 90 -16.26 -15.68 19.06
CA ALA A 90 -17.13 -16.85 18.90
C ALA A 90 -17.17 -17.36 17.45
N ILE A 91 -16.98 -16.45 16.50
CA ILE A 91 -16.68 -16.79 15.11
C ILE A 91 -15.35 -16.10 14.79
N SER A 92 -14.31 -16.89 14.57
CA SER A 92 -13.01 -16.41 14.11
C SER A 92 -12.97 -16.32 12.60
N LEU A 93 -12.34 -15.27 12.07
CA LEU A 93 -12.25 -15.02 10.64
C LEU A 93 -10.80 -15.05 10.17
N PHE A 94 -10.55 -15.84 9.14
CA PHE A 94 -9.25 -15.93 8.48
C PHE A 94 -9.39 -15.62 6.98
N HIS A 95 -8.32 -15.16 6.37
CA HIS A 95 -8.24 -14.87 4.94
C HIS A 95 -7.05 -15.59 4.31
N HIS A 96 -7.25 -16.04 3.09
CA HIS A 96 -6.20 -16.59 2.24
C HIS A 96 -6.52 -16.29 0.78
N MET A 97 -5.48 -16.00 0.01
CA MET A 97 -5.62 -15.80 -1.42
C MET A 97 -4.82 -16.84 -2.19
N GLU A 98 -5.51 -17.58 -3.06
CA GLU A 98 -4.89 -18.54 -3.97
C GLU A 98 -5.47 -18.43 -5.37
N GLU A 99 -4.59 -18.34 -6.37
CA GLU A 99 -4.95 -18.28 -7.79
C GLU A 99 -5.97 -17.17 -8.13
N GLY A 100 -5.95 -16.05 -7.42
CA GLY A 100 -6.87 -14.93 -7.63
C GLY A 100 -8.27 -15.15 -7.08
N ILE A 101 -8.44 -16.13 -6.19
CA ILE A 101 -9.63 -16.32 -5.37
C ILE A 101 -9.29 -15.92 -3.94
N ASP A 102 -10.09 -15.06 -3.35
CA ASP A 102 -10.07 -14.76 -1.93
C ASP A 102 -10.96 -15.77 -1.19
N TYR A 103 -10.37 -16.45 -0.22
CA TYR A 103 -11.03 -17.39 0.67
C TYR A 103 -11.14 -16.76 2.04
N PHE A 104 -12.35 -16.63 2.56
CA PHE A 104 -12.64 -16.19 3.91
C PHE A 104 -13.18 -17.38 4.71
N TYR A 105 -12.43 -17.82 5.71
CA TYR A 105 -12.78 -18.94 6.55
C TYR A 105 -13.34 -18.45 7.87
N PHE A 106 -14.59 -18.75 8.12
CA PHE A 106 -15.27 -18.50 9.37
C PHE A 106 -15.25 -19.78 10.19
N VAL A 107 -14.67 -19.72 11.37
CA VAL A 107 -14.52 -20.86 12.26
C VAL A 107 -15.27 -20.57 13.55
N ASP A 108 -16.29 -21.35 13.85
CA ASP A 108 -17.05 -21.21 15.09
C ASP A 108 -16.34 -21.90 16.29
N GLU A 109 -16.94 -21.76 17.50
CA GLU A 109 -16.39 -22.34 18.73
C GLU A 109 -16.32 -23.88 18.70
N GLU A 110 -17.13 -24.54 17.86
CA GLU A 110 -17.12 -26.00 17.68
C GLU A 110 -16.07 -26.46 16.65
N GLY A 111 -15.38 -25.50 16.01
CA GLY A 111 -14.39 -25.75 14.97
C GLY A 111 -14.99 -26.00 13.58
N LYS A 112 -16.29 -25.76 13.38
CA LYS A 112 -16.92 -25.86 12.07
C LYS A 112 -16.44 -24.71 11.19
N VAL A 113 -16.03 -25.04 9.97
CA VAL A 113 -15.54 -24.10 8.98
C VAL A 113 -16.60 -23.80 7.93
N SER A 114 -16.90 -22.53 7.71
CA SER A 114 -17.69 -22.04 6.58
C SER A 114 -16.80 -21.18 5.68
N VAL A 115 -16.89 -21.35 4.37
CA VAL A 115 -15.95 -20.72 3.42
C VAL A 115 -16.69 -19.79 2.46
N VAL A 116 -16.51 -18.49 2.64
CA VAL A 116 -16.94 -17.49 1.66
C VAL A 116 -15.83 -17.28 0.66
N LYS A 117 -16.18 -17.28 -0.63
CA LYS A 117 -15.23 -17.10 -1.73
C LYS A 117 -15.59 -15.88 -2.54
N ASP A 118 -14.56 -15.13 -2.97
CA ASP A 118 -14.73 -14.04 -3.93
C ASP A 118 -13.60 -14.03 -4.96
N THR A 119 -13.83 -13.44 -6.09
CA THR A 119 -12.82 -13.21 -7.12
C THR A 119 -13.16 -11.96 -7.92
N HIS A 120 -12.15 -11.19 -8.28
CA HIS A 120 -12.33 -9.92 -8.97
C HIS A 120 -12.04 -10.06 -10.47
N GLU A 121 -12.96 -9.57 -11.30
CA GLU A 121 -12.89 -9.65 -12.75
C GLU A 121 -11.64 -8.96 -13.33
N ASN A 122 -11.19 -7.87 -12.70
CA ASN A 122 -10.05 -7.06 -13.14
C ASN A 122 -8.73 -7.42 -12.45
N ASP A 123 -8.66 -8.52 -11.72
CA ASP A 123 -7.41 -8.96 -11.11
C ASP A 123 -6.57 -9.71 -12.16
N ASP A 124 -5.31 -9.31 -12.34
CA ASP A 124 -4.36 -9.99 -13.24
C ASP A 124 -4.25 -11.49 -12.95
N ARG A 125 -4.56 -11.90 -11.72
CA ARG A 125 -4.58 -13.30 -11.25
C ARG A 125 -5.82 -14.08 -11.68
N SER A 126 -6.93 -13.38 -11.96
CA SER A 126 -8.18 -13.96 -12.48
C SER A 126 -8.28 -13.92 -14.02
N LYS A 127 -7.26 -13.42 -14.67
CA LYS A 127 -7.18 -13.14 -16.13
C LYS A 127 -7.62 -14.28 -17.05
N TYR A 128 -7.56 -15.49 -16.57
CA TYR A 128 -7.90 -16.69 -17.38
C TYR A 128 -9.25 -17.30 -17.05
N ARG A 129 -10.04 -16.68 -16.14
CA ARG A 129 -11.36 -17.17 -15.79
C ARG A 129 -12.45 -16.55 -16.65
N THR A 130 -13.40 -17.38 -17.04
CA THR A 130 -14.59 -16.89 -17.72
C THR A 130 -15.55 -16.21 -16.75
N LEU A 131 -16.39 -15.29 -17.22
CA LEU A 131 -17.44 -14.66 -16.40
C LEU A 131 -18.38 -15.70 -15.74
N VAL A 132 -18.60 -16.83 -16.41
CA VAL A 132 -19.41 -17.94 -15.86
C VAL A 132 -18.74 -18.55 -14.62
N GLU A 133 -17.45 -18.78 -14.67
CA GLU A 133 -16.67 -19.31 -13.53
C GLU A 133 -16.60 -18.31 -12.38
N ILE A 134 -16.35 -17.03 -12.67
CA ILE A 134 -16.36 -15.95 -11.70
C ILE A 134 -17.70 -15.91 -10.94
N ASN A 135 -18.81 -15.89 -11.68
CA ASN A 135 -20.16 -15.86 -11.08
C ASN A 135 -20.47 -17.14 -10.30
N ARG A 136 -19.98 -18.30 -10.75
CA ARG A 136 -20.14 -19.56 -10.01
C ARG A 136 -19.41 -19.50 -8.66
N ILE A 137 -18.14 -19.09 -8.65
CA ILE A 137 -17.31 -18.98 -7.42
C ILE A 137 -17.97 -18.05 -6.43
N LYS A 138 -18.38 -16.84 -6.87
CA LYS A 138 -19.09 -15.87 -6.02
C LYS A 138 -20.37 -16.42 -5.43
N ARG A 139 -21.20 -17.07 -6.25
CA ARG A 139 -22.46 -17.64 -5.80
C ARG A 139 -22.28 -18.78 -4.79
N GLU A 140 -21.33 -19.67 -5.03
CA GLU A 140 -20.99 -20.76 -4.10
C GLU A 140 -20.52 -20.20 -2.75
N GLY A 141 -19.58 -19.25 -2.76
CA GLY A 141 -19.10 -18.61 -1.55
C GLY A 141 -20.19 -17.85 -0.79
N MET A 142 -21.05 -17.11 -1.50
CA MET A 142 -22.14 -16.39 -0.87
C MET A 142 -23.18 -17.32 -0.24
N ASN A 143 -23.49 -18.46 -0.86
CA ASN A 143 -24.41 -19.44 -0.28
C ASN A 143 -23.93 -19.96 1.08
N GLU A 144 -22.63 -20.22 1.22
CA GLU A 144 -22.02 -20.60 2.51
C GLU A 144 -22.17 -19.49 3.56
N GLY A 145 -21.91 -18.24 3.17
CA GLY A 145 -22.10 -17.09 4.06
C GLY A 145 -23.55 -16.87 4.47
N VAL A 146 -24.51 -17.08 3.56
CA VAL A 146 -25.95 -17.04 3.86
C VAL A 146 -26.32 -18.11 4.89
N GLN A 147 -25.80 -19.33 4.77
CA GLN A 147 -26.04 -20.38 5.75
C GLN A 147 -25.44 -20.03 7.11
N LEU A 148 -24.22 -19.52 7.16
CA LEU A 148 -23.55 -19.08 8.39
C LEU A 148 -24.38 -18.03 9.14
N PHE A 149 -24.83 -17.00 8.44
CA PHE A 149 -25.58 -15.87 9.02
C PHE A 149 -27.11 -16.03 8.97
N SER A 150 -27.62 -17.24 8.71
CA SER A 150 -29.05 -17.51 8.48
C SER A 150 -29.97 -17.07 9.61
N LYS A 151 -29.48 -16.98 10.85
CA LYS A 151 -30.24 -16.49 12.00
C LYS A 151 -30.55 -14.99 11.95
N SER A 152 -29.80 -14.21 11.16
CA SER A 152 -29.98 -12.76 11.00
C SER A 152 -30.21 -12.39 9.54
N PRO A 153 -31.47 -12.22 9.11
CA PRO A 153 -31.80 -11.75 7.76
C PRO A 153 -31.08 -10.44 7.41
N LYS A 154 -30.99 -9.52 8.37
CA LYS A 154 -30.29 -8.24 8.21
C LYS A 154 -28.81 -8.42 7.91
N THR A 155 -28.14 -9.39 8.55
CA THR A 155 -26.74 -9.69 8.29
C THR A 155 -26.55 -10.33 6.93
N VAL A 156 -27.49 -11.19 6.51
CA VAL A 156 -27.51 -11.80 5.18
C VAL A 156 -27.64 -10.73 4.08
N ASP A 157 -28.55 -9.76 4.24
CA ASP A 157 -28.69 -8.66 3.27
C ASP A 157 -27.40 -7.85 3.15
N LYS A 158 -26.80 -7.49 4.28
CA LYS A 158 -25.51 -6.77 4.30
C LYS A 158 -24.35 -7.58 3.72
N LEU A 159 -24.38 -8.91 3.83
CA LEU A 159 -23.37 -9.78 3.23
C LEU A 159 -23.35 -9.63 1.72
N TRP A 160 -24.51 -9.60 1.06
CA TRP A 160 -24.62 -9.37 -0.37
C TRP A 160 -24.06 -8.01 -0.81
N GLU A 161 -24.17 -7.00 0.04
CA GLU A 161 -23.64 -5.63 -0.19
C GLU A 161 -22.16 -5.50 0.15
N SER A 162 -21.55 -6.50 0.78
CA SER A 162 -20.20 -6.39 1.36
C SER A 162 -19.06 -6.40 0.33
N ASN A 163 -19.30 -6.92 -0.88
CA ASN A 163 -18.27 -7.21 -1.87
C ASN A 163 -17.10 -8.03 -1.30
N CYS A 164 -17.35 -8.84 -0.26
CA CYS A 164 -16.36 -9.65 0.45
C CYS A 164 -15.08 -8.89 0.84
N GLU A 165 -15.18 -7.59 1.11
CA GLU A 165 -14.06 -6.84 1.66
C GLU A 165 -13.77 -7.26 3.11
N PRO A 166 -12.51 -7.54 3.49
CA PRO A 166 -12.15 -7.99 4.85
C PRO A 166 -12.78 -7.14 5.96
N SER A 167 -12.70 -5.82 5.83
CA SER A 167 -13.26 -4.87 6.82
C SER A 167 -14.76 -5.00 7.00
N ARG A 168 -15.49 -5.24 5.91
CA ARG A 168 -16.93 -5.41 5.94
C ARG A 168 -17.33 -6.75 6.53
N LEU A 169 -16.64 -7.83 6.12
CA LEU A 169 -16.88 -9.17 6.67
C LEU A 169 -16.59 -9.22 8.17
N MET A 170 -15.51 -8.60 8.65
CA MET A 170 -15.23 -8.47 10.08
C MET A 170 -16.35 -7.74 10.82
N LYS A 171 -16.79 -6.60 10.29
CA LYS A 171 -17.89 -5.83 10.90
C LYS A 171 -19.16 -6.64 10.98
N LEU A 172 -19.53 -7.35 9.89
CA LEU A 172 -20.72 -8.22 9.87
C LEU A 172 -20.61 -9.34 10.89
N THR A 173 -19.43 -9.97 11.00
CA THR A 173 -19.19 -11.05 11.96
C THR A 173 -19.32 -10.54 13.39
N LYS A 174 -18.78 -9.37 13.70
CA LYS A 174 -18.92 -8.74 15.04
C LYS A 174 -20.38 -8.44 15.36
N GLU A 175 -21.09 -7.76 14.45
CA GLU A 175 -22.52 -7.46 14.65
C GLU A 175 -23.35 -8.74 14.90
N TYR A 176 -23.04 -9.83 14.17
CA TYR A 176 -23.70 -11.11 14.34
C TYR A 176 -23.35 -11.78 15.68
N VAL A 177 -22.08 -11.78 16.06
CA VAL A 177 -21.62 -12.35 17.35
C VAL A 177 -22.22 -11.57 18.52
N GLU A 178 -22.26 -10.25 18.47
CA GLU A 178 -22.89 -9.41 19.49
C GLU A 178 -24.39 -9.71 19.66
N GLU A 179 -25.09 -9.99 18.55
CA GLU A 179 -26.53 -10.27 18.56
C GLU A 179 -26.85 -11.70 19.06
N PHE A 180 -26.08 -12.70 18.64
CA PHE A 180 -26.40 -14.12 18.87
C PHE A 180 -25.50 -14.84 19.87
N CYS A 181 -24.35 -14.29 20.19
CA CYS A 181 -23.37 -14.86 21.11
C CYS A 181 -22.90 -13.84 22.17
N PRO A 182 -23.81 -13.14 22.88
CA PRO A 182 -23.42 -12.03 23.78
C PRO A 182 -22.57 -12.48 24.97
N SER A 183 -22.51 -13.77 25.29
CA SER A 183 -21.71 -14.32 26.36
C SER A 183 -20.27 -14.67 25.97
N SER A 184 -19.92 -14.61 24.68
CA SER A 184 -18.61 -15.05 24.18
C SER A 184 -17.48 -14.02 24.36
N GLY A 185 -17.77 -12.84 24.91
CA GLY A 185 -16.81 -11.77 25.08
C GLY A 185 -16.62 -10.90 23.83
N GLU A 186 -15.74 -9.91 23.93
CA GLU A 186 -15.44 -9.02 22.83
C GLU A 186 -14.56 -9.70 21.77
N CYS A 187 -14.85 -9.43 20.50
CA CYS A 187 -14.01 -9.88 19.39
C CYS A 187 -12.71 -9.08 19.35
N ILE A 188 -11.57 -9.77 19.17
CA ILE A 188 -10.25 -9.16 19.02
C ILE A 188 -9.94 -9.03 17.53
N GLU A 189 -9.69 -7.81 17.07
CA GLU A 189 -9.30 -7.53 15.70
C GLU A 189 -7.78 -7.63 15.54
N TYR A 190 -7.35 -8.52 14.65
CA TYR A 190 -5.95 -8.62 14.23
C TYR A 190 -5.74 -8.05 12.83
N TRP A 191 -6.83 -7.76 12.13
CA TRP A 191 -6.74 -7.18 10.82
C TRP A 191 -5.90 -5.91 10.86
N TYR A 192 -4.74 -6.03 10.28
CA TYR A 192 -3.93 -4.89 9.94
C TYR A 192 -4.70 -4.15 8.84
N ASN A 193 -5.49 -3.18 9.30
CA ASN A 193 -5.77 -2.07 8.45
C ASN A 193 -4.42 -1.34 8.26
N GLU A 194 -3.50 -1.94 7.47
CA GLU A 194 -2.85 -1.06 6.55
C GLU A 194 -4.03 -0.47 5.83
N LYS A 195 -4.57 0.66 6.28
CA LYS A 195 -5.33 1.60 5.44
C LYS A 195 -4.47 1.71 4.23
N LYS A 196 -4.73 0.76 3.34
CA LYS A 196 -3.90 0.16 2.30
C LYS A 196 -2.98 1.24 1.91
N SER A 197 -1.74 1.22 2.41
CA SER A 197 -0.90 2.42 2.51
C SER A 197 -1.09 3.08 1.18
N ALA A 198 -1.84 4.17 1.19
CA ALA A 198 -2.77 4.52 0.11
C ALA A 198 -2.01 4.36 -1.19
N LEU A 199 -2.48 3.64 -2.19
CA LEU A 199 -1.75 3.31 -3.42
C LEU A 199 -0.87 4.48 -3.83
N VAL A 200 -1.37 5.68 -3.54
CA VAL A 200 -0.71 6.97 -3.68
C VAL A 200 -0.96 7.79 -2.41
N LYS A 201 0.10 8.19 -1.71
CA LYS A 201 0.04 9.23 -0.68
C LYS A 201 0.45 10.55 -1.32
N THR A 202 -0.36 11.57 -1.12
CA THR A 202 -0.05 12.93 -1.58
C THR A 202 0.58 13.73 -0.45
N ARG A 203 1.60 14.52 -0.80
CA ARG A 203 2.23 15.48 0.10
C ARG A 203 2.37 16.82 -0.59
N PHE A 204 1.84 17.86 0.02
CA PHE A 204 2.03 19.22 -0.45
C PHE A 204 3.38 19.78 0.01
N ARG A 205 3.99 20.62 -0.84
CA ARG A 205 5.29 21.22 -0.61
C ARG A 205 5.28 22.66 -1.04
N ILE A 206 5.92 23.52 -0.25
CA ILE A 206 6.21 24.90 -0.61
C ILE A 206 7.71 25.02 -0.72
N GLU A 207 8.20 25.62 -1.78
CA GLU A 207 9.62 25.83 -2.02
C GLU A 207 9.91 27.32 -2.21
N ALA A 208 11.05 27.75 -1.73
CA ALA A 208 11.62 29.05 -2.00
C ALA A 208 13.09 28.87 -2.36
N GLY A 209 13.55 29.59 -3.35
CA GLY A 209 14.90 29.50 -3.86
C GLY A 209 15.35 30.72 -4.61
N MET A 210 16.54 30.66 -5.17
CA MET A 210 17.13 31.67 -6.06
C MET A 210 17.39 31.04 -7.42
N LEU A 211 16.89 31.67 -8.47
CA LEU A 211 17.17 31.27 -9.84
C LEU A 211 18.16 32.26 -10.44
N SER A 212 19.23 31.74 -11.05
CA SER A 212 20.23 32.54 -11.75
C SER A 212 20.16 32.25 -13.24
N GLY A 213 20.04 33.29 -14.04
CA GLY A 213 20.00 33.19 -15.50
C GLY A 213 21.05 34.09 -16.16
N LYS A 214 21.53 33.68 -17.34
CA LYS A 214 22.34 34.50 -18.22
C LYS A 214 21.51 34.85 -19.42
N PHE A 215 21.39 36.14 -19.69
CA PHE A 215 20.63 36.66 -20.82
C PHE A 215 21.58 37.22 -21.87
N LYS A 216 21.35 36.88 -23.13
CA LYS A 216 22.09 37.41 -24.28
C LYS A 216 21.12 38.10 -25.20
N ILE A 217 21.40 39.37 -25.50
CA ILE A 217 20.61 40.15 -26.48
C ILE A 217 21.30 40.02 -27.84
N GLU A 218 20.70 39.29 -28.78
CA GLU A 218 21.31 38.92 -30.07
C GLU A 218 21.64 40.07 -31.04
N LYS A 219 21.07 41.30 -30.85
CA LYS A 219 21.20 42.42 -31.79
C LYS A 219 22.29 43.42 -31.45
N ALA A 220 23.19 43.13 -30.52
CA ALA A 220 24.27 44.04 -30.14
C ALA A 220 25.61 43.35 -30.13
N ASP A 221 26.39 43.53 -31.17
CA ASP A 221 27.80 43.15 -31.22
C ASP A 221 28.55 43.68 -29.98
N ASN A 222 29.29 42.79 -29.30
CA ASN A 222 30.19 43.11 -28.18
C ASN A 222 29.55 43.44 -26.81
N ARG A 223 28.46 42.84 -26.39
CA ARG A 223 27.97 43.05 -25.02
C ARG A 223 28.29 41.86 -24.07
N PRO A 224 28.66 42.17 -22.82
CA PRO A 224 28.87 41.14 -21.84
C PRO A 224 27.57 40.39 -21.53
N ASN A 225 27.63 39.09 -21.28
CA ASN A 225 26.52 38.31 -20.81
C ASN A 225 26.14 38.78 -19.40
N SER A 226 24.98 39.33 -19.22
CA SER A 226 24.49 39.71 -17.90
C SER A 226 23.96 38.47 -17.15
N SER A 227 24.48 38.28 -15.97
CA SER A 227 23.92 37.27 -15.04
C SER A 227 23.01 37.99 -14.04
N VAL A 228 21.77 37.54 -13.95
CA VAL A 228 20.81 38.07 -13.01
C VAL A 228 20.30 36.94 -12.15
N SER A 229 20.19 37.19 -10.85
CA SER A 229 19.57 36.26 -9.91
C SER A 229 18.25 36.82 -9.39
N THR A 230 17.24 35.98 -9.33
CA THR A 230 15.91 36.39 -8.87
C THR A 230 15.38 35.38 -7.85
N PRO A 231 14.61 35.83 -6.85
CA PRO A 231 13.92 34.90 -5.96
C PRO A 231 12.83 34.14 -6.73
N GLN A 232 12.65 32.89 -6.35
CA GLN A 232 11.67 31.98 -6.89
C GLN A 232 10.85 31.40 -5.75
N ILE A 233 9.55 31.31 -5.92
CA ILE A 233 8.65 30.62 -5.00
C ILE A 233 7.86 29.58 -5.78
N GLY A 234 7.62 28.42 -5.17
CA GLY A 234 6.88 27.35 -5.80
C GLY A 234 5.98 26.60 -4.84
N VAL A 235 4.97 25.98 -5.41
CA VAL A 235 4.10 25.02 -4.73
C VAL A 235 4.10 23.72 -5.50
N GLY A 236 4.24 22.61 -4.79
CA GLY A 236 4.32 21.30 -5.39
C GLY A 236 3.48 20.25 -4.69
N VAL A 237 3.24 19.17 -5.41
CA VAL A 237 2.58 17.98 -4.92
C VAL A 237 3.46 16.78 -5.24
N ASP A 238 3.79 15.99 -4.20
CA ASP A 238 4.50 14.73 -4.34
C ASP A 238 3.47 13.59 -4.26
N PHE A 239 3.48 12.69 -5.22
CA PHE A 239 2.75 11.45 -5.24
C PHE A 239 3.68 10.31 -4.84
N LEU A 240 3.56 9.83 -3.61
CA LEU A 240 4.36 8.75 -3.05
C LEU A 240 3.66 7.42 -3.32
N PHE A 241 4.43 6.39 -3.68
CA PHE A 241 3.93 5.05 -3.98
C PHE A 241 4.44 4.03 -2.95
N PRO A 242 3.96 4.07 -1.70
CA PRO A 242 4.51 3.30 -0.61
C PRO A 242 4.42 1.79 -0.80
N ARG A 243 3.51 1.30 -1.66
CA ARG A 243 3.41 -0.12 -2.01
C ARG A 243 4.49 -0.60 -2.97
N PHE A 244 5.00 0.28 -3.84
CA PHE A 244 6.01 -0.08 -4.81
C PHE A 244 7.42 0.14 -4.26
N ASN A 245 7.64 1.36 -3.77
CA ASN A 245 8.91 1.75 -3.17
C ASN A 245 8.70 3.02 -2.35
N LYS A 246 9.03 2.98 -1.06
CA LYS A 246 8.91 4.14 -0.15
C LYS A 246 9.80 5.33 -0.56
N ASN A 247 10.81 5.07 -1.37
CA ASN A 247 11.78 6.07 -1.82
C ASN A 247 11.48 6.67 -3.19
N ILE A 248 10.49 6.15 -3.93
CA ILE A 248 10.08 6.67 -5.23
C ILE A 248 8.84 7.54 -5.07
N SER A 249 8.87 8.71 -5.71
CA SER A 249 7.71 9.59 -5.84
C SER A 249 7.66 10.20 -7.24
N MET A 250 6.47 10.59 -7.69
CA MET A 250 6.28 11.51 -8.79
C MET A 250 6.03 12.89 -8.21
N GLN A 251 6.67 13.91 -8.76
CA GLN A 251 6.55 15.28 -8.30
C GLN A 251 5.95 16.14 -9.39
N ALA A 252 5.02 17.00 -9.01
CA ALA A 252 4.54 18.11 -9.84
C ALA A 252 4.80 19.41 -9.08
N LEU A 253 5.44 20.38 -9.71
CA LEU A 253 5.85 21.63 -9.09
C LEU A 253 5.56 22.79 -10.03
N VAL A 254 4.88 23.80 -9.53
CA VAL A 254 4.66 25.09 -10.19
C VAL A 254 5.49 26.12 -9.47
N GLN A 255 6.32 26.85 -10.22
CA GLN A 255 7.21 27.87 -9.69
C GLN A 255 6.99 29.19 -10.40
N LEU A 256 7.14 30.28 -9.66
CA LEU A 256 7.05 31.65 -10.18
C LEU A 256 8.33 32.39 -9.81
N SER A 257 8.88 33.10 -10.80
CA SER A 257 10.02 33.99 -10.61
C SER A 257 9.75 35.34 -11.31
N HIS A 258 10.17 36.43 -10.67
CA HIS A 258 10.03 37.76 -11.23
C HIS A 258 11.40 38.36 -11.54
N TRP A 259 11.62 38.65 -12.79
CA TRP A 259 12.88 39.16 -13.30
C TRP A 259 12.83 40.66 -13.50
N ASP A 260 13.76 41.42 -12.89
CA ASP A 260 13.98 42.85 -13.10
C ASP A 260 15.43 43.05 -13.53
N MET A 261 15.62 43.29 -14.80
CA MET A 261 16.94 43.47 -15.41
C MET A 261 17.14 44.93 -15.85
N LYS A 262 18.35 45.41 -15.59
CA LYS A 262 18.80 46.74 -16.03
C LYS A 262 20.14 46.55 -16.74
N GLU A 263 20.16 46.83 -18.02
CA GLU A 263 21.35 46.80 -18.84
C GLU A 263 21.76 48.19 -19.27
N PRO A 264 23.03 48.60 -19.09
CA PRO A 264 23.48 49.89 -19.57
C PRO A 264 23.45 49.96 -21.11
N ARG A 265 22.91 51.01 -21.64
CA ARG A 265 22.93 51.29 -23.08
C ARG A 265 24.29 51.82 -23.46
N THR A 266 25.13 51.01 -24.09
CA THR A 266 26.44 51.45 -24.61
C THR A 266 26.29 51.87 -26.06
N GLY A 267 26.37 53.18 -26.34
CA GLY A 267 26.41 53.73 -27.69
C GLY A 267 27.34 54.94 -27.72
N LEU A 268 27.93 55.17 -28.87
CA LEU A 268 28.96 56.23 -29.13
C LEU A 268 28.36 57.63 -29.07
N ASN A 269 27.71 58.13 -28.11
CA ASN A 269 27.32 59.51 -27.87
C ASN A 269 26.23 59.70 -26.82
N VAL A 270 26.27 58.90 -25.73
CA VAL A 270 25.28 59.06 -24.65
C VAL A 270 25.97 59.81 -23.49
N THR A 271 25.64 61.08 -23.33
CA THR A 271 26.06 61.93 -22.21
C THR A 271 25.36 61.63 -20.89
N THR A 272 24.32 60.82 -20.91
CA THR A 272 23.62 60.33 -19.72
C THR A 272 23.50 58.81 -19.78
N PRO A 273 23.72 58.13 -18.66
CA PRO A 273 23.57 56.65 -18.62
C PRO A 273 22.12 56.28 -18.86
N ASP A 274 21.86 55.75 -20.04
CA ASP A 274 20.54 55.20 -20.41
C ASP A 274 20.58 53.67 -20.18
N TYR A 275 19.48 53.12 -19.71
CA TYR A 275 19.39 51.69 -19.37
C TYR A 275 18.22 51.08 -20.10
N TYR A 276 18.44 49.86 -20.65
CA TYR A 276 17.35 48.98 -21.02
C TYR A 276 16.81 48.33 -19.73
N LYS A 277 15.53 48.55 -19.45
CA LYS A 277 14.82 47.87 -18.35
C LYS A 277 13.93 46.79 -18.93
N MET A 278 14.09 45.61 -18.46
CA MET A 278 13.22 44.49 -18.81
C MET A 278 12.68 43.86 -17.53
N LYS A 279 11.34 43.80 -17.45
CA LYS A 279 10.65 43.15 -16.35
C LYS A 279 9.71 42.11 -16.91
N PHE A 280 9.79 40.89 -16.38
CA PHE A 280 8.87 39.82 -16.73
C PHE A 280 8.72 38.84 -15.59
N THR A 281 7.60 38.16 -15.57
CA THR A 281 7.34 37.07 -14.65
C THR A 281 7.35 35.78 -15.44
N MET A 282 8.10 34.79 -14.97
CA MET A 282 8.18 33.46 -15.56
C MET A 282 7.48 32.48 -14.65
N GLY A 283 6.56 31.69 -15.23
CA GLY A 283 5.99 30.52 -14.61
C GLY A 283 6.62 29.26 -15.18
N GLU A 284 6.99 28.34 -14.32
CA GLU A 284 7.54 27.04 -14.69
C GLU A 284 6.68 25.94 -14.11
N LEU A 285 6.37 24.93 -14.92
CA LEU A 285 5.74 23.69 -14.49
C LEU A 285 6.73 22.55 -14.73
N SER A 286 7.11 21.87 -13.68
CA SER A 286 7.95 20.68 -13.76
C SER A 286 7.21 19.44 -13.24
N ILE A 287 7.32 18.33 -13.96
CA ILE A 287 6.78 17.02 -13.57
C ILE A 287 7.87 15.99 -13.78
N GLY A 288 8.14 15.18 -12.77
CA GLY A 288 9.17 14.15 -12.89
C GLY A 288 9.23 13.18 -11.73
N PRO A 289 9.94 12.06 -11.92
CA PRO A 289 10.22 11.13 -10.83
C PRO A 289 11.27 11.71 -9.88
N ALA A 290 11.12 11.40 -8.59
CA ALA A 290 12.13 11.71 -7.58
C ALA A 290 12.43 10.48 -6.75
N TYR A 291 13.69 10.32 -6.39
CA TYR A 291 14.18 9.23 -5.55
C TYR A 291 14.81 9.80 -4.28
N ARG A 292 14.41 9.25 -3.13
CA ARG A 292 14.97 9.62 -1.82
C ARG A 292 16.02 8.59 -1.39
N PHE A 293 17.22 9.06 -1.06
CA PHE A 293 18.38 8.23 -0.72
C PHE A 293 18.51 7.89 0.78
N PHE A 294 17.44 8.06 1.59
CA PHE A 294 17.50 7.79 3.05
C PHE A 294 16.48 6.75 3.44
#